data_c83ffd92556127cd38f35153170b2819
#
_entry.id   c83ffd92556127cd38f35153170b2819
#
_cell.length_a   1.000
_cell.length_b   1.000
_cell.length_c   1.000
_cell.angle_alpha   90.00
_cell.angle_beta   90.00
_cell.angle_gamma   90.00
#
_symmetry.space_group_name_H-M   'P 1'
#
loop_
_entity.id
_entity.type
_entity.pdbx_description
1 polymer ?
#
loop_
_entity_poly.entity_id
_entity_poly.type
_entity_poly.pdbx_seq_one_letter_code
_entity_poly.pdbx_strand_id
1 'polypeptide(L)' 'MATIKSGDRCADCKHCKVWSSDHKKATCTLYNEQGFHPDRPVPSKCVGKVTRKY' A
#
# COMPACT_ATOMS: atom_id res chain seq x y z
N MET A 1 -13.80 6.29 6.35
CA MET A 1 -12.79 5.28 6.06
C MET A 1 -11.61 5.44 7.01
N ALA A 2 -10.99 4.32 7.38
CA ALA A 2 -9.91 4.35 8.35
C ALA A 2 -8.59 4.78 7.69
N THR A 3 -7.67 5.23 8.52
CA THR A 3 -6.33 5.60 8.08
C THR A 3 -5.39 4.41 8.27
N ILE A 4 -4.38 4.31 7.43
CA ILE A 4 -3.36 3.25 7.54
C ILE A 4 -2.67 3.34 8.91
N LYS A 5 -2.50 2.18 9.54
CA LYS A 5 -1.89 2.07 10.85
C LYS A 5 -0.61 1.23 10.79
N SER A 6 0.20 1.36 11.82
CA SER A 6 1.35 0.47 11.98
C SER A 6 0.86 -0.98 12.03
N GLY A 7 1.50 -1.85 11.26
CA GLY A 7 1.08 -3.23 11.14
C GLY A 7 0.19 -3.54 9.95
N ASP A 8 -0.35 -2.51 9.31
CA ASP A 8 -1.10 -2.70 8.06
C ASP A 8 -0.12 -3.03 6.93
N ARG A 9 -0.65 -3.51 5.82
CA ARG A 9 0.15 -3.86 4.65
C ARG A 9 -0.06 -2.85 3.55
N CYS A 10 0.90 -2.77 2.63
CA CYS A 10 0.78 -1.85 1.49
C CYS A 10 -0.46 -2.14 0.66
N ALA A 11 -0.89 -3.40 0.60
CA ALA A 11 -2.10 -3.78 -0.13
C ALA A 11 -3.36 -3.14 0.45
N ASP A 12 -3.34 -2.73 1.70
CA ASP A 12 -4.48 -2.07 2.35
C ASP A 12 -4.57 -0.59 2.03
N CYS A 13 -3.56 -0.03 1.39
CA CYS A 13 -3.52 1.39 1.06
C CYS A 13 -4.45 1.69 -0.11
N LYS A 14 -5.20 2.80 -0.01
CA LYS A 14 -6.14 3.20 -1.05
C LYS A 14 -5.46 3.42 -2.40
N HIS A 15 -4.22 3.89 -2.39
CA HIS A 15 -3.48 4.21 -3.60
C HIS A 15 -2.63 3.06 -4.13
N CYS A 16 -2.71 1.90 -3.48
CA CYS A 16 -1.94 0.73 -3.89
C CYS A 16 -2.73 -0.13 -4.86
N LYS A 17 -2.09 -0.52 -5.95
CA LYS A 17 -2.69 -1.41 -6.93
C LYS A 17 -1.78 -2.62 -7.14
N VAL A 18 -2.32 -3.80 -6.94
CA VAL A 18 -1.58 -5.04 -7.21
C VAL A 18 -1.58 -5.28 -8.71
N TRP A 19 -0.42 -5.66 -9.27
CA TRP A 19 -0.30 -5.92 -10.70
C TRP A 19 -1.11 -7.16 -11.09
N SER A 20 -1.82 -7.07 -12.20
CA SER A 20 -2.56 -8.22 -12.71
C SER A 20 -1.64 -9.27 -13.31
N SER A 21 -0.49 -8.86 -13.83
CA SER A 21 0.48 -9.77 -14.42
C SER A 21 1.38 -10.43 -13.39
N ASP A 22 1.51 -9.83 -12.20
CA ASP A 22 2.37 -10.37 -11.15
C ASP A 22 1.82 -9.97 -9.79
N HIS A 23 1.18 -10.91 -9.11
CA HIS A 23 0.55 -10.65 -7.82
C HIS A 23 1.55 -10.39 -6.70
N LYS A 24 2.83 -10.60 -6.96
CA LYS A 24 3.90 -10.31 -5.99
C LYS A 24 4.41 -8.89 -6.10
N LYS A 25 3.85 -8.11 -7.00
CA LYS A 25 4.26 -6.72 -7.22
C LYS A 25 3.05 -5.81 -7.18
N ALA A 26 3.29 -4.58 -6.75
CA ALA A 26 2.24 -3.59 -6.66
C ALA A 26 2.80 -2.20 -6.95
N THR A 27 1.91 -1.26 -7.18
CA THR A 27 2.27 0.12 -7.44
C THR A 27 1.56 1.03 -6.46
N CYS A 28 2.28 1.98 -5.89
CA CYS A 28 1.70 3.02 -5.06
C CYS A 28 1.68 4.31 -5.88
N THR A 29 0.49 4.79 -6.22
CA THR A 29 0.34 5.99 -7.03
C THR A 29 0.63 7.27 -6.25
N LEU A 30 0.49 7.20 -4.92
CA LEU A 30 0.72 8.38 -4.07
C LEU A 30 2.19 8.75 -3.98
N TYR A 31 3.06 7.75 -3.86
CA TYR A 31 4.50 7.97 -3.74
C TYR A 31 5.28 7.57 -4.98
N ASN A 32 4.58 7.21 -6.06
CA ASN A 32 5.21 6.78 -7.31
C ASN A 32 6.14 5.58 -7.13
N GLU A 33 5.81 4.71 -6.21
CA GLU A 33 6.57 3.48 -5.98
C GLU A 33 5.97 2.33 -6.76
N GLN A 34 6.83 1.40 -7.20
CA GLN A 34 6.36 0.22 -7.92
C GLN A 34 7.33 -0.93 -7.75
N GLY A 35 6.84 -2.14 -7.98
CA GLY A 35 7.66 -3.34 -7.89
C GLY A 35 7.83 -3.88 -6.48
N PHE A 36 7.15 -3.32 -5.50
CA PHE A 36 7.19 -3.82 -4.12
C PHE A 36 6.14 -4.92 -3.92
N HIS A 37 6.38 -5.78 -2.94
CA HIS A 37 5.43 -6.83 -2.59
C HIS A 37 4.23 -6.21 -1.86
N PRO A 38 2.98 -6.52 -2.28
CA PRO A 38 1.79 -5.92 -1.66
C PRO A 38 1.61 -6.30 -0.19
N ASP A 39 2.16 -7.43 0.24
CA ASP A 39 2.04 -7.89 1.63
C ASP A 39 3.11 -7.30 2.56
N ARG A 40 4.04 -6.49 2.04
CA ARG A 40 5.05 -5.88 2.89
C ARG A 40 4.40 -4.96 3.92
N PRO A 41 4.97 -4.83 5.12
CA PRO A 41 4.45 -3.88 6.09
C PRO A 41 4.58 -2.45 5.55
N VAL A 42 3.56 -1.62 5.86
CA VAL A 42 3.58 -0.24 5.38
C VAL A 42 4.76 0.52 5.98
N PRO A 43 5.43 1.37 5.20
CA PRO A 43 6.47 2.23 5.73
C PRO A 43 5.87 3.30 6.65
N SER A 44 6.67 3.81 7.57
CA SER A 44 6.21 4.80 8.54
C SER A 44 5.67 6.07 7.86
N LYS A 45 6.13 6.36 6.65
CA LYS A 45 5.64 7.53 5.91
C LYS A 45 4.17 7.42 5.54
N CYS A 46 3.61 6.20 5.55
CA CYS A 46 2.20 5.97 5.25
C CYS A 46 1.32 5.94 6.49
N VAL A 47 1.92 5.64 7.64
CA VAL A 47 1.15 5.48 8.88
C VAL A 47 0.54 6.81 9.29
N GLY A 48 -0.78 6.82 9.43
CA GLY A 48 -1.52 8.01 9.82
C GLY A 48 -1.66 9.07 8.75
N LYS A 49 -1.17 8.81 7.54
CA LYS A 49 -1.17 9.80 6.45
C LYS A 49 -1.89 9.34 5.20
N VAL A 50 -2.16 8.05 5.09
CA VAL A 50 -2.79 7.47 3.90
C VAL A 50 -4.08 6.79 4.31
N THR A 51 -5.12 6.94 3.50
CA THR A 51 -6.41 6.33 3.75
C THR A 51 -6.36 4.85 3.39
N ARG A 52 -6.98 4.01 4.21
CA ARG A 52 -7.12 2.59 3.92
C ARG A 52 -8.14 2.38 2.81
N LYS A 53 -7.98 1.25 2.12
CA LYS A 53 -8.90 0.87 1.06
C LYS A 53 -10.31 0.55 1.59
N TYR A 54 -10.37 0.06 2.81
CA TYR A 54 -11.63 -0.32 3.48
C TYR A 54 -11.53 -0.21 4.99
#